data_7ffcf90ea4d764c0f8406f275fbea845
#
_entry.id   7ffcf90ea4d764c0f8406f275fbea845
#
_cell.length_a   1.000
_cell.length_b   1.000
_cell.length_c   1.000
_cell.angle_alpha   90.00
_cell.angle_beta   90.00
_cell.angle_gamma   90.00
#
_symmetry.space_group_name_H-M   'P 1'
#
loop_
_entity.id
_entity.type
_entity.pdbx_description
1 polymer ?
#
loop_
_entity_poly.entity_id
_entity_poly.type
_entity_poly.pdbx_seq_one_letter_code
_entity_poly.pdbx_strand_id
1 'polypeptide(L)'
;MRTISQYAEFEEITQSDEPVVVKFFADWCPDCTRMNQWIDPIIDEYNQYNWYQINRDQVPEAATENDVMGIPSLLVFKNNEKLAHLHSANAKTPDDVKAFLAENLK
;
A
#
# COMPACT_ATOMS: atom_id res chain seq x y z
N MET A 1 6.73 8.18 4.40
CA MET A 1 6.11 7.46 3.25
C MET A 1 5.96 8.43 2.09
N ARG A 2 6.53 8.08 0.94
CA ARG A 2 6.50 8.98 -0.24
C ARG A 2 5.20 8.79 -1.03
N THR A 3 4.62 9.90 -1.47
CA THR A 3 3.40 9.88 -2.27
C THR A 3 3.74 9.79 -3.76
N ILE A 4 3.10 8.84 -4.44
CA ILE A 4 3.24 8.64 -5.88
C ILE A 4 2.13 9.45 -6.56
N SER A 5 2.51 10.33 -7.49
CA SER A 5 1.57 11.24 -8.14
C SER A 5 1.32 10.91 -9.61
N GLN A 6 2.13 10.05 -10.21
CA GLN A 6 2.05 9.71 -11.63
C GLN A 6 2.19 8.22 -11.85
N TYR A 7 1.52 7.71 -12.86
CA TYR A 7 1.57 6.29 -13.19
C TYR A 7 2.98 5.81 -13.54
N ALA A 8 3.76 6.62 -14.28
CA ALA A 8 5.14 6.26 -14.62
C ALA A 8 6.00 6.04 -13.38
N GLU A 9 5.78 6.83 -12.35
CA GLU A 9 6.47 6.70 -11.07
C GLU A 9 6.08 5.38 -10.38
N PHE A 10 4.81 5.05 -10.43
CA PHE A 10 4.30 3.78 -9.88
C PHE A 10 4.97 2.59 -10.58
N GLU A 11 5.04 2.62 -11.91
CA GLU A 11 5.70 1.56 -12.68
C GLU A 11 7.17 1.41 -12.29
N GLU A 12 7.84 2.53 -12.05
CA GLU A 12 9.26 2.51 -11.68
C GLU A 12 9.49 1.87 -10.32
N ILE A 13 8.71 2.25 -9.30
CA ILE A 13 8.94 1.74 -7.95
C ILE A 13 8.58 0.27 -7.80
N THR A 14 7.64 -0.23 -8.60
CA THR A 14 7.24 -1.65 -8.53
C THR A 14 8.25 -2.58 -9.19
N GLN A 15 9.20 -2.04 -9.96
CA GLN A 15 10.26 -2.84 -10.59
C GLN A 15 11.39 -3.21 -9.62
N SER A 16 11.35 -2.71 -8.39
CA SER A 16 12.35 -3.00 -7.37
C SER A 16 12.57 -4.51 -7.22
N ASP A 17 13.82 -4.92 -7.04
CA ASP A 17 14.17 -6.31 -6.78
C ASP A 17 14.00 -6.69 -5.30
N GLU A 18 13.60 -5.73 -4.47
CA GLU A 18 13.22 -5.95 -3.08
C GLU A 18 11.74 -5.58 -2.91
N PRO A 19 11.03 -6.20 -1.95
CA PRO A 19 9.62 -5.87 -1.74
C PRO A 19 9.41 -4.41 -1.43
N VAL A 20 8.39 -3.82 -2.04
CA VAL A 20 7.91 -2.47 -1.72
C VAL A 20 6.45 -2.56 -1.31
N VAL A 21 6.04 -1.71 -0.37
CA VAL A 21 4.66 -1.67 0.12
C VAL A 21 4.02 -0.41 -0.41
N VAL A 22 2.85 -0.56 -1.01
CA VAL A 22 2.09 0.57 -1.57
C VAL A 22 0.72 0.63 -0.91
N LYS A 23 0.42 1.76 -0.28
CA LYS A 23 -0.89 2.04 0.31
C LYS A 23 -1.71 2.86 -0.68
N PHE A 24 -2.87 2.34 -1.04
CA PHE A 24 -3.83 3.06 -1.87
C PHE A 24 -4.82 3.79 -0.97
N PHE A 25 -5.08 5.06 -1.27
CA PHE A 25 -5.96 5.90 -0.46
C PHE A 25 -6.72 6.91 -1.33
N ALA A 26 -7.61 7.68 -0.71
CA ALA A 26 -8.22 8.86 -1.30
C ALA A 26 -8.45 9.89 -0.20
N ASP A 27 -8.57 11.17 -0.58
CA ASP A 27 -8.70 12.26 0.39
C ASP A 27 -10.02 12.22 1.16
N TRP A 28 -11.07 11.71 0.52
CA TRP A 28 -12.42 11.64 1.09
C TRP A 28 -12.67 10.40 1.95
N CYS A 29 -11.70 9.56 2.15
CA CYS A 29 -11.85 8.22 2.73
C CYS A 29 -11.68 8.23 4.26
N PRO A 30 -12.77 8.05 5.04
CA PRO A 30 -12.67 8.03 6.51
C PRO A 30 -11.80 6.89 7.04
N ASP A 31 -11.90 5.72 6.42
CA ASP A 31 -11.09 4.56 6.83
C ASP A 31 -9.60 4.79 6.57
N CYS A 32 -9.27 5.53 5.52
CA CYS A 32 -7.87 5.91 5.24
C CYS A 32 -7.33 6.83 6.33
N THR A 33 -8.13 7.82 6.74
CA THR A 33 -7.78 8.73 7.84
C THR A 33 -7.59 7.95 9.13
N ARG A 34 -8.47 6.98 9.39
CA ARG A 34 -8.37 6.14 10.59
C ARG A 34 -7.07 5.34 10.59
N MET A 35 -6.70 4.74 9.46
CA MET A 35 -5.44 4.01 9.34
C MET A 35 -4.24 4.91 9.61
N ASN A 36 -4.27 6.15 9.14
CA ASN A 36 -3.18 7.09 9.36
C ASN A 36 -2.91 7.37 10.84
N GLN A 37 -3.90 7.16 11.70
CA GLN A 37 -3.75 7.39 13.14
C GLN A 37 -2.90 6.35 13.84
N TRP A 38 -2.75 5.15 13.24
CA TRP A 38 -2.04 4.06 13.91
C TRP A 38 -1.00 3.34 13.06
N ILE A 39 -0.82 3.72 11.79
CA ILE A 39 0.08 2.96 10.91
C ILE A 39 1.56 3.30 11.08
N ASP A 40 1.90 4.52 11.54
CA ASP A 40 3.30 4.95 11.60
C ASP A 40 4.22 4.03 12.42
N PRO A 41 3.83 3.56 13.62
CA PRO A 41 4.67 2.61 14.35
C PRO A 41 4.89 1.29 13.60
N ILE A 42 3.91 0.88 12.81
CA ILE A 42 4.01 -0.33 12.00
C ILE A 42 5.00 -0.12 10.85
N ILE A 43 4.94 1.04 10.21
CA ILE A 43 5.91 1.39 9.16
C ILE A 43 7.32 1.38 9.73
N ASP A 44 7.50 1.91 10.94
CA ASP A 44 8.80 1.93 11.61
C ASP A 44 9.34 0.53 11.87
N GLU A 45 8.48 -0.42 12.20
CA GLU A 45 8.87 -1.83 12.40
C GLU A 45 9.40 -2.47 11.11
N TYR A 46 8.93 -1.99 9.96
CA TYR A 46 9.28 -2.52 8.64
C TYR A 46 10.02 -1.48 7.81
N ASN A 47 10.83 -0.64 8.45
CA ASN A 47 11.51 0.47 7.78
C ASN A 47 12.65 0.04 6.85
N GLN A 48 13.04 -1.22 6.88
CA GLN A 48 14.01 -1.77 5.92
C GLN A 48 13.40 -1.91 4.52
N TYR A 49 12.07 -1.86 4.41
CA TYR A 49 11.36 -1.88 3.14
C TYR A 49 10.94 -0.46 2.76
N ASN A 50 10.81 -0.21 1.47
CA ASN A 50 10.33 1.08 0.98
C ASN A 50 8.80 1.11 0.99
N TRP A 51 8.24 2.17 1.56
CA TRP A 51 6.80 2.39 1.66
C TRP A 51 6.41 3.56 0.79
N TYR A 52 5.33 3.39 0.04
CA TYR A 52 4.76 4.45 -0.80
C TYR A 52 3.26 4.52 -0.59
N GLN A 53 2.69 5.68 -0.91
CA GLN A 53 1.24 5.80 -0.97
C GLN A 53 0.83 6.43 -2.28
N ILE A 54 -0.36 6.08 -2.74
CA ILE A 54 -0.87 6.54 -4.02
C ILE A 54 -2.36 6.85 -3.87
N ASN A 55 -2.76 8.05 -4.33
CA ASN A 55 -4.16 8.44 -4.33
C ASN A 55 -4.83 7.82 -5.56
N ARG A 56 -5.80 6.95 -5.33
CA ARG A 56 -6.48 6.21 -6.40
C ARG A 56 -7.21 7.13 -7.37
N ASP A 57 -7.60 8.32 -6.92
CA ASP A 57 -8.30 9.28 -7.78
C ASP A 57 -7.32 10.03 -8.68
N GLN A 58 -6.08 10.20 -8.24
CA GLN A 58 -5.04 10.85 -9.05
C GLN A 58 -4.40 9.90 -10.05
N VAL A 59 -4.25 8.62 -9.67
CA VAL A 59 -3.63 7.61 -10.53
C VAL A 59 -4.56 6.40 -10.62
N PRO A 60 -5.71 6.55 -11.27
CA PRO A 60 -6.71 5.48 -11.32
C PRO A 60 -6.23 4.22 -12.05
N GLU A 61 -5.30 4.36 -12.97
CA GLU A 61 -4.76 3.22 -13.73
C GLU A 61 -4.09 2.20 -12.80
N ALA A 62 -3.33 2.69 -11.81
CA ALA A 62 -2.64 1.82 -10.86
C ALA A 62 -3.64 1.01 -10.03
N ALA A 63 -4.75 1.63 -9.63
CA ALA A 63 -5.79 0.95 -8.87
C ALA A 63 -6.52 -0.09 -9.72
N THR A 64 -6.91 0.28 -10.95
CA THR A 64 -7.65 -0.60 -11.84
C THR A 64 -6.82 -1.82 -12.23
N GLU A 65 -5.55 -1.62 -12.59
CA GLU A 65 -4.63 -2.68 -12.97
C GLU A 65 -4.43 -3.72 -11.88
N ASN A 66 -4.51 -3.30 -10.63
CA ASN A 66 -4.16 -4.14 -9.50
C ASN A 66 -5.37 -4.57 -8.67
N ASP A 67 -6.57 -4.42 -9.23
CA ASP A 67 -7.83 -4.85 -8.60
C ASP A 67 -8.07 -4.19 -7.24
N VAL A 68 -7.70 -2.92 -7.11
CA VAL A 68 -7.95 -2.15 -5.89
C VAL A 68 -9.38 -1.63 -5.95
N MET A 69 -10.29 -2.39 -5.37
CA MET A 69 -11.74 -2.09 -5.39
C MET A 69 -12.14 -1.22 -4.21
N GLY A 70 -11.43 -1.29 -3.11
CA GLY A 70 -11.72 -0.51 -1.91
C GLY A 70 -10.46 0.07 -1.32
N ILE A 71 -10.62 1.05 -0.43
CA ILE A 71 -9.51 1.75 0.22
C ILE A 71 -9.80 1.90 1.72
N PRO A 72 -8.77 1.94 2.57
CA PRO A 72 -7.37 1.76 2.20
C PRO A 72 -7.05 0.31 1.84
N SER A 73 -6.12 0.11 0.92
CA SER A 73 -5.60 -1.21 0.58
C SER A 73 -4.08 -1.17 0.62
N LEU A 74 -3.47 -2.27 1.05
CA LEU A 74 -2.01 -2.40 1.04
C LEU A 74 -1.61 -3.50 0.07
N LEU A 75 -0.68 -3.17 -0.83
CA LEU A 75 -0.17 -4.11 -1.81
C LEU A 75 1.33 -4.22 -1.65
N VAL A 76 1.87 -5.42 -1.88
CA VAL A 76 3.31 -5.66 -1.89
C VAL A 76 3.72 -6.02 -3.31
N PHE A 77 4.73 -5.33 -3.83
CA PHE A 77 5.27 -5.56 -5.17
C PHE A 77 6.74 -5.92 -5.11
N LYS A 78 7.18 -6.70 -6.07
CA LYS A 78 8.59 -7.02 -6.28
C LYS A 78 8.78 -7.47 -7.72
N ASN A 79 9.81 -6.99 -8.39
CA ASN A 79 10.12 -7.37 -9.78
C ASN A 79 8.92 -7.18 -10.71
N ASN A 80 8.22 -6.06 -10.55
CA ASN A 80 7.06 -5.68 -11.36
C ASN A 80 5.89 -6.66 -11.20
N GLU A 81 5.78 -7.30 -10.06
CA GLU A 81 4.76 -8.31 -9.78
C GLU A 81 4.07 -8.03 -8.44
N LYS A 82 2.75 -8.13 -8.41
CA LYS A 82 1.99 -8.01 -7.16
C LYS A 82 2.10 -9.33 -6.40
N LEU A 83 2.80 -9.31 -5.26
CA LEU A 83 3.00 -10.49 -4.43
C LEU A 83 1.87 -10.72 -3.44
N ALA A 84 1.27 -9.65 -2.94
CA ALA A 84 0.26 -9.74 -1.89
C ALA A 84 -0.65 -8.53 -1.93
N HIS A 85 -1.87 -8.71 -1.44
CA HIS A 85 -2.90 -7.67 -1.46
C HIS A 85 -3.77 -7.80 -0.20
N LEU A 86 -3.69 -6.81 0.68
CA LEU A 86 -4.60 -6.71 1.82
C LEU A 86 -5.75 -5.80 1.40
N HIS A 87 -6.90 -6.42 1.11
CA HIS A 87 -8.10 -5.70 0.69
C HIS A 87 -8.68 -4.87 1.82
N SER A 88 -9.34 -3.77 1.49
CA SER A 88 -9.84 -2.81 2.48
C SER A 88 -10.75 -3.43 3.54
N ALA A 89 -11.55 -4.41 3.17
CA ALA A 89 -12.43 -5.11 4.11
C ALA A 89 -11.64 -5.79 5.25
N ASN A 90 -10.38 -6.14 4.98
CA ASN A 90 -9.51 -6.84 5.93
C ASN A 90 -8.38 -5.95 6.46
N ALA A 91 -8.43 -4.64 6.21
CA ALA A 91 -7.41 -3.68 6.62
C ALA A 91 -8.00 -2.66 7.60
N LYS A 92 -8.71 -3.15 8.62
CA LYS A 92 -9.48 -2.29 9.53
C LYS A 92 -8.75 -1.97 10.83
N THR A 93 -7.81 -2.82 11.25
CA THR A 93 -7.14 -2.69 12.55
C THR A 93 -5.64 -2.82 12.40
N PRO A 94 -4.86 -2.33 13.39
CA PRO A 94 -3.41 -2.56 13.41
C PRO A 94 -3.05 -4.04 13.31
N ASP A 95 -3.80 -4.91 13.99
CA ASP A 95 -3.52 -6.34 13.97
C ASP A 95 -3.67 -6.94 12.58
N ASP A 96 -4.65 -6.47 11.80
CA ASP A 96 -4.84 -6.91 10.41
C ASP A 96 -3.59 -6.63 9.58
N VAL A 97 -3.07 -5.41 9.70
CA VAL A 97 -1.90 -4.98 8.93
C VAL A 97 -0.65 -5.70 9.40
N LYS A 98 -0.47 -5.84 10.72
CA LYS A 98 0.69 -6.55 11.28
C LYS A 98 0.73 -8.01 10.82
N ALA A 99 -0.40 -8.70 10.83
CA ALA A 99 -0.49 -10.08 10.38
C ALA A 99 -0.16 -10.20 8.89
N PHE A 100 -0.67 -9.29 8.08
CA PHE A 100 -0.39 -9.26 6.64
C PHE A 100 1.10 -9.08 6.36
N LEU A 101 1.74 -8.14 7.03
CA LEU A 101 3.16 -7.86 6.83
C LEU A 101 4.04 -9.01 7.33
N ALA A 102 3.70 -9.59 8.48
CA ALA A 102 4.45 -10.72 9.03
C ALA A 102 4.40 -11.93 8.09
N GLU A 103 3.30 -12.12 7.39
CA GLU A 103 3.12 -13.22 6.44
C GLU A 103 3.87 -12.97 5.13
N ASN A 104 3.96 -11.72 4.67
CA ASN A 104 4.43 -11.39 3.33
C ASN A 104 5.80 -10.71 3.28
N LEU A 105 6.29 -10.16 4.40
CA LEU A 105 7.59 -9.49 4.52
C LEU A 105 8.39 -10.15 5.63
N LYS A 106 9.37 -10.92 5.27
CA LYS A 106 10.19 -11.63 6.27
C LYS A 106 11.64 -11.24 6.22
#